data_ea9bdd466547077e7a2c6435455d39b3
#
_entry.id   ea9bdd466547077e7a2c6435455d39b3
#
_cell.length_a   1.000
_cell.length_b   1.000
_cell.length_c   1.000
_cell.angle_alpha   90.00
_cell.angle_beta   90.00
_cell.angle_gamma   90.00
#
_symmetry.space_group_name_H-M   'P 1'
#
loop_
_entity.id
_entity.type
_entity.pdbx_description
1 polymer ?
#
loop_
_entity_poly.entity_id
_entity_poly.type
_entity_poly.pdbx_seq_one_letter_code
_entity_poly.pdbx_strand_id
1 'polypeptide(L)'
;MAGIFGILTVSEWLAILRIGVGLWWLKSFLHKPHREFVNGQMANWTMALADNNPSETYGKMIKRLVEPNKRWFPYLILFGELSVALGLIFGFLTPLALIGAVFMNLNYLSLAGVKPTKDKSVNPCYQCEQGQNFNMILSEVVMLFTAAWSVWSIDALIGIFPTI
;
A
#
# COMPACT_ATOMS: atom_id res chain seq x y z
N MET A 1 -22.26 -7.96 18.39
CA MET A 1 -22.76 -9.24 17.83
C MET A 1 -21.59 -10.22 17.85
N ALA A 2 -21.77 -11.40 18.43
CA ALA A 2 -20.77 -12.47 18.35
C ALA A 2 -20.62 -12.88 16.88
N GLY A 3 -19.37 -13.07 16.42
CA GLY A 3 -19.10 -13.54 15.07
C GLY A 3 -19.63 -14.96 14.85
N ILE A 4 -19.64 -15.40 13.59
CA ILE A 4 -20.16 -16.72 13.16
C ILE A 4 -19.64 -17.90 14.00
N PHE A 5 -18.44 -17.77 14.60
CA PHE A 5 -17.85 -18.80 15.47
C PHE A 5 -17.98 -18.49 16.97
N GLY A 6 -18.71 -17.44 17.38
CA GLY A 6 -18.97 -17.12 18.80
C GLY A 6 -17.73 -16.73 19.64
N ILE A 7 -16.53 -16.71 19.03
CA ILE A 7 -15.25 -16.54 19.74
C ILE A 7 -14.81 -15.06 19.70
N LEU A 8 -14.96 -14.37 18.57
CA LEU A 8 -14.56 -12.99 18.36
C LEU A 8 -15.70 -12.13 17.81
N THR A 9 -15.69 -10.88 18.16
CA THR A 9 -16.57 -9.86 17.59
C THR A 9 -16.12 -9.47 16.17
N VAL A 10 -17.00 -8.80 15.41
CA VAL A 10 -16.66 -8.28 14.08
C VAL A 10 -15.47 -7.29 14.16
N SER A 11 -15.45 -6.42 15.18
CA SER A 11 -14.37 -5.46 15.37
C SER A 11 -13.01 -6.15 15.63
N GLU A 12 -13.01 -7.27 16.37
CA GLU A 12 -11.78 -8.04 16.60
C GLU A 12 -11.30 -8.73 15.32
N TRP A 13 -12.20 -9.25 14.48
CA TRP A 13 -11.83 -9.77 13.16
C TRP A 13 -11.26 -8.69 12.25
N LEU A 14 -11.80 -7.48 12.29
CA LEU A 14 -11.26 -6.34 11.56
C LEU A 14 -9.88 -5.92 12.07
N ALA A 15 -9.64 -6.00 13.39
CA ALA A 15 -8.32 -5.75 13.95
C ALA A 15 -7.30 -6.80 13.51
N ILE A 16 -7.67 -8.08 13.44
CA ILE A 16 -6.82 -9.15 12.88
C ILE A 16 -6.50 -8.88 11.41
N LEU A 17 -7.50 -8.51 10.59
CA LEU A 17 -7.28 -8.17 9.19
C LEU A 17 -6.33 -6.98 9.06
N ARG A 18 -6.51 -5.92 9.87
CA ARG A 18 -5.64 -4.74 9.90
C ARG A 18 -4.18 -5.13 10.20
N ILE A 19 -3.96 -5.94 11.24
CA ILE A 19 -2.62 -6.41 11.60
C ILE A 19 -2.03 -7.24 10.46
N GLY A 20 -2.81 -8.14 9.87
CA GLY A 20 -2.38 -8.97 8.73
C GLY A 20 -1.96 -8.13 7.52
N VAL A 21 -2.74 -7.11 7.17
CA VAL A 21 -2.39 -6.16 6.10
C VAL A 21 -1.14 -5.35 6.46
N GLY A 22 -1.01 -4.91 7.71
CA GLY A 22 0.21 -4.25 8.19
C GLY A 22 1.46 -5.13 8.09
N LEU A 23 1.35 -6.41 8.45
CA LEU A 23 2.44 -7.38 8.29
C LEU A 23 2.80 -7.62 6.81
N TRP A 24 1.83 -7.57 5.91
CA TRP A 24 2.08 -7.63 4.47
C TRP A 24 2.91 -6.43 4.00
N TRP A 25 2.55 -5.21 4.41
CA TRP A 25 3.32 -4.00 4.13
C TRP A 25 4.73 -4.06 4.72
N LEU A 26 4.87 -4.56 5.95
CA LEU A 26 6.18 -4.76 6.59
C LEU A 26 7.03 -5.77 5.80
N LYS A 27 6.43 -6.89 5.36
CA LYS A 27 7.10 -7.85 4.49
C LYS A 27 7.57 -7.20 3.20
N SER A 28 6.72 -6.39 2.54
CA SER A 28 7.08 -5.66 1.32
C SER A 28 8.30 -4.76 1.56
N PHE A 29 8.31 -4.02 2.66
CA PHE A 29 9.45 -3.19 3.05
C PHE A 29 10.73 -4.01 3.29
N LEU A 30 10.66 -5.07 4.10
CA LEU A 30 11.84 -5.86 4.51
C LEU A 30 12.48 -6.66 3.37
N HIS A 31 11.70 -7.10 2.37
CA HIS A 31 12.21 -7.89 1.25
C HIS A 31 12.92 -7.06 0.18
N LYS A 32 12.84 -5.73 0.25
CA LYS A 32 13.53 -4.88 -0.70
C LYS A 32 15.04 -4.85 -0.43
N PRO A 33 15.88 -4.94 -1.45
CA PRO A 33 17.32 -4.69 -1.31
C PRO A 33 17.54 -3.18 -1.13
N HIS A 34 17.37 -2.67 0.09
CA HIS A 34 17.27 -1.23 0.39
C HIS A 34 18.41 -0.41 -0.25
N ARG A 35 19.66 -0.92 -0.22
CA ARG A 35 20.81 -0.22 -0.79
C ARG A 35 20.66 -0.02 -2.30
N GLU A 36 20.30 -1.07 -3.02
CA GLU A 36 20.12 -1.03 -4.48
C GLU A 36 18.88 -0.23 -4.84
N PHE A 37 17.81 -0.41 -4.06
CA PHE A 37 16.55 0.29 -4.22
C PHE A 37 16.72 1.80 -4.21
N VAL A 38 17.46 2.35 -3.23
CA VAL A 38 17.69 3.80 -3.12
C VAL A 38 18.76 4.29 -4.10
N ASN A 39 19.68 3.44 -4.54
CA ASN A 39 20.74 3.80 -5.48
C ASN A 39 20.32 3.76 -6.95
N GLY A 40 19.02 3.79 -7.21
CA GLY A 40 18.47 3.99 -8.55
C GLY A 40 17.60 2.87 -9.08
N GLN A 41 17.62 1.67 -8.48
CA GLN A 41 16.79 0.54 -8.96
C GLN A 41 15.31 0.93 -9.03
N MET A 42 14.76 1.50 -7.95
CA MET A 42 13.35 1.89 -7.90
C MET A 42 13.02 3.00 -8.90
N ALA A 43 13.85 4.04 -8.96
CA ALA A 43 13.62 5.15 -9.89
C ALA A 43 13.69 4.68 -11.34
N ASN A 44 14.68 3.86 -11.69
CA ASN A 44 14.84 3.33 -13.04
C ASN A 44 13.68 2.38 -13.42
N TRP A 45 13.25 1.50 -12.52
CA TRP A 45 12.11 0.63 -12.73
C TRP A 45 10.81 1.42 -12.92
N THR A 46 10.57 2.44 -12.09
CA THR A 46 9.40 3.32 -12.22
C THR A 46 9.42 4.07 -13.56
N MET A 47 10.59 4.54 -14.00
CA MET A 47 10.73 5.22 -15.29
C MET A 47 10.47 4.26 -16.45
N ALA A 48 10.98 3.02 -16.39
CA ALA A 48 10.73 2.01 -17.41
C ALA A 48 9.23 1.66 -17.50
N LEU A 49 8.54 1.53 -16.38
CA LEU A 49 7.09 1.33 -16.34
C LEU A 49 6.33 2.53 -16.93
N ALA A 50 6.75 3.75 -16.59
CA ALA A 50 6.13 4.97 -17.10
C ALA A 50 6.30 5.14 -18.61
N ASP A 51 7.47 4.80 -19.16
CA ASP A 51 7.74 4.82 -20.61
C ASP A 51 6.90 3.79 -21.36
N ASN A 52 6.65 2.65 -20.74
CA ASN A 52 5.88 1.54 -21.32
C ASN A 52 4.42 1.51 -20.86
N ASN A 53 3.94 2.53 -20.14
CA ASN A 53 2.57 2.58 -19.65
C ASN A 53 1.58 2.70 -20.82
N PRO A 54 0.48 1.93 -20.83
CA PRO A 54 -0.57 2.05 -21.84
C PRO A 54 -1.21 3.43 -21.90
N SER A 55 -1.26 4.13 -20.77
CA SER A 55 -1.73 5.52 -20.68
C SER A 55 -0.53 6.48 -20.79
N GLU A 56 -0.33 7.07 -21.98
CA GLU A 56 0.75 8.02 -22.19
C GLU A 56 0.67 9.24 -21.26
N THR A 57 -0.54 9.72 -20.97
CA THR A 57 -0.73 10.87 -20.06
C THR A 57 -0.26 10.54 -18.65
N TYR A 58 -0.63 9.36 -18.13
CA TYR A 58 -0.19 8.91 -16.81
C TYR A 58 1.33 8.67 -16.78
N GLY A 59 1.87 8.00 -17.80
CA GLY A 59 3.32 7.80 -17.93
C GLY A 59 4.10 9.13 -17.93
N LYS A 60 3.66 10.13 -18.73
CA LYS A 60 4.26 11.46 -18.75
C LYS A 60 4.17 12.17 -17.38
N MET A 61 3.05 12.03 -16.67
CA MET A 61 2.88 12.60 -15.32
C MET A 61 3.87 11.98 -14.33
N ILE A 62 3.99 10.66 -14.29
CA ILE A 62 4.94 9.95 -13.43
C ILE A 62 6.38 10.35 -13.75
N LYS A 63 6.75 10.43 -15.02
CA LYS A 63 8.09 10.87 -15.43
C LYS A 63 8.41 12.27 -14.93
N ARG A 64 7.51 13.23 -15.10
CA ARG A 64 7.68 14.61 -14.61
C ARG A 64 7.88 14.67 -13.10
N LEU A 65 7.23 13.76 -12.35
CA LEU A 65 7.33 13.69 -10.90
C LEU A 65 8.63 13.03 -10.44
N VAL A 66 8.98 11.90 -11.06
CA VAL A 66 10.08 11.04 -10.59
C VAL A 66 11.42 11.51 -11.12
N GLU A 67 11.51 11.96 -12.38
CA GLU A 67 12.76 12.30 -13.03
C GLU A 67 13.58 13.38 -12.29
N PRO A 68 13.00 14.52 -11.86
CA PRO A 68 13.72 15.52 -11.08
C PRO A 68 14.00 15.06 -9.63
N ASN A 69 13.22 14.07 -9.14
CA ASN A 69 13.23 13.62 -7.76
C ASN A 69 13.87 12.22 -7.58
N LYS A 70 14.57 11.68 -8.57
CA LYS A 70 15.15 10.32 -8.56
C LYS A 70 15.90 9.97 -7.28
N ARG A 71 16.54 10.97 -6.67
CA ARG A 71 17.31 10.80 -5.44
C ARG A 71 16.43 10.61 -4.20
N TRP A 72 15.31 11.31 -4.11
CA TRP A 72 14.44 11.32 -2.93
C TRP A 72 13.26 10.35 -3.05
N PHE A 73 12.80 10.11 -4.26
CA PHE A 73 11.64 9.27 -4.54
C PHE A 73 11.71 7.88 -3.90
N PRO A 74 12.82 7.11 -3.98
CA PRO A 74 12.91 5.81 -3.35
C PRO A 74 12.75 5.86 -1.82
N TYR A 75 13.30 6.88 -1.17
CA TYR A 75 13.13 7.06 0.28
C TYR A 75 11.69 7.35 0.66
N LEU A 76 10.99 8.17 -0.14
CA LEU A 76 9.56 8.44 0.08
C LEU A 76 8.74 7.16 0.05
N ILE A 77 9.01 6.27 -0.91
CA ILE A 77 8.35 4.97 -1.00
C ILE A 77 8.66 4.09 0.23
N LEU A 78 9.93 3.95 0.60
CA LEU A 78 10.32 3.15 1.77
C LEU A 78 9.70 3.69 3.07
N PHE A 79 9.76 5.01 3.28
CA PHE A 79 9.12 5.63 4.44
C PHE A 79 7.61 5.45 4.44
N GLY A 80 6.98 5.61 3.29
CA GLY A 80 5.55 5.39 3.12
C GLY A 80 5.14 3.96 3.51
N GLU A 81 5.82 2.95 2.96
CA GLU A 81 5.53 1.54 3.27
C GLU A 81 5.76 1.21 4.75
N LEU A 82 6.86 1.68 5.33
CA LEU A 82 7.16 1.45 6.74
C LEU A 82 6.12 2.14 7.64
N SER A 83 5.75 3.39 7.33
CA SER A 83 4.75 4.14 8.10
C SER A 83 3.38 3.47 8.06
N VAL A 84 2.96 3.02 6.89
CA VAL A 84 1.72 2.24 6.72
C VAL A 84 1.79 0.94 7.52
N ALA A 85 2.88 0.19 7.39
CA ALA A 85 3.06 -1.07 8.11
C ALA A 85 2.94 -0.88 9.63
N LEU A 86 3.70 0.05 10.20
CA LEU A 86 3.69 0.32 11.65
C LEU A 86 2.35 0.89 12.10
N GLY A 87 1.77 1.82 11.34
CA GLY A 87 0.46 2.39 11.62
C GLY A 87 -0.63 1.32 11.70
N LEU A 88 -0.64 0.36 10.77
CA LEU A 88 -1.63 -0.72 10.76
C LEU A 88 -1.34 -1.79 11.81
N ILE A 89 -0.09 -2.18 12.05
CA ILE A 89 0.25 -3.20 13.06
C ILE A 89 -0.14 -2.71 14.46
N PHE A 90 0.32 -1.53 14.84
CA PHE A 90 0.07 -0.97 16.16
C PHE A 90 -1.30 -0.29 16.29
N GLY A 91 -1.98 -0.05 15.18
CA GLY A 91 -3.23 0.71 15.16
C GLY A 91 -3.02 2.15 15.61
N PHE A 92 -1.99 2.80 15.10
CA PHE A 92 -1.67 4.19 15.39
C PHE A 92 -1.88 5.06 14.14
N LEU A 93 -2.71 6.10 14.29
CA LEU A 93 -3.17 6.92 13.17
C LEU A 93 -3.73 6.05 12.02
N THR A 94 -4.47 5.00 12.39
CA THR A 94 -4.95 3.97 11.47
C THR A 94 -5.69 4.53 10.25
N PRO A 95 -6.61 5.51 10.35
CA PRO A 95 -7.27 6.07 9.18
C PRO A 95 -6.29 6.71 8.20
N LEU A 96 -5.26 7.41 8.70
CA LEU A 96 -4.23 8.04 7.86
C LEU A 96 -3.35 6.98 7.19
N ALA A 97 -2.98 5.92 7.95
CA ALA A 97 -2.22 4.79 7.40
C ALA A 97 -3.01 4.09 6.29
N LEU A 98 -4.33 3.87 6.47
CA LEU A 98 -5.19 3.27 5.45
C LEU A 98 -5.34 4.15 4.20
N ILE A 99 -5.51 5.47 4.36
CA ILE A 99 -5.55 6.41 3.23
C ILE A 99 -4.22 6.37 2.47
N GLY A 100 -3.10 6.38 3.19
CA GLY A 100 -1.76 6.25 2.59
C GLY A 100 -1.57 4.93 1.84
N ALA A 101 -2.03 3.81 2.43
CA ALA A 101 -1.98 2.49 1.82
C ALA A 101 -2.78 2.42 0.52
N VAL A 102 -4.05 2.87 0.56
CA VAL A 102 -4.91 2.95 -0.64
C VAL A 102 -4.25 3.81 -1.72
N PHE A 103 -3.72 4.98 -1.35
CA PHE A 103 -3.04 5.87 -2.30
C PHE A 103 -1.82 5.18 -2.95
N MET A 104 -0.98 4.50 -2.17
CA MET A 104 0.20 3.79 -2.69
C MET A 104 -0.21 2.64 -3.60
N ASN A 105 -1.17 1.80 -3.17
CA ASN A 105 -1.66 0.68 -3.97
C ASN A 105 -2.36 1.14 -5.26
N LEU A 106 -3.10 2.25 -5.25
CA LEU A 106 -3.67 2.85 -6.47
C LEU A 106 -2.57 3.28 -7.46
N ASN A 107 -1.47 3.85 -6.97
CA ASN A 107 -0.34 4.22 -7.83
C ASN A 107 0.36 2.97 -8.38
N TYR A 108 0.59 1.94 -7.58
CA TYR A 108 1.16 0.67 -8.04
C TYR A 108 0.25 0.00 -9.08
N LEU A 109 -1.05 -0.08 -8.81
CA LEU A 109 -2.04 -0.60 -9.74
C LEU A 109 -2.04 0.18 -11.06
N SER A 110 -2.08 1.50 -11.00
CA SER A 110 -2.12 2.36 -12.20
C SER A 110 -0.83 2.27 -13.02
N LEU A 111 0.31 2.10 -12.36
CA LEU A 111 1.62 2.03 -13.01
C LEU A 111 1.89 0.66 -13.63
N ALA A 112 1.53 -0.42 -12.91
CA ALA A 112 1.98 -1.78 -13.24
C ALA A 112 0.85 -2.81 -13.40
N GLY A 113 -0.39 -2.53 -12.98
CA GLY A 113 -1.43 -3.55 -12.83
C GLY A 113 -2.68 -3.37 -13.69
N VAL A 114 -2.96 -2.20 -14.28
CA VAL A 114 -4.23 -1.99 -15.02
C VAL A 114 -4.24 -2.71 -16.35
N LYS A 115 -3.14 -2.63 -17.10
CA LYS A 115 -2.96 -3.26 -18.40
C LYS A 115 -1.51 -3.70 -18.56
N PRO A 116 -1.23 -4.68 -19.46
CA PRO A 116 0.16 -5.03 -19.76
C PRO A 116 0.90 -3.81 -20.31
N THR A 117 2.17 -3.70 -19.95
CA THR A 117 3.09 -2.72 -20.52
C THR A 117 3.24 -2.92 -22.04
N LYS A 118 3.58 -1.86 -22.77
CA LYS A 118 3.83 -1.92 -24.23
C LYS A 118 4.92 -2.96 -24.53
N ASP A 119 6.00 -2.93 -23.76
CA ASP A 119 7.01 -4.00 -23.73
C ASP A 119 6.72 -4.93 -22.54
N LYS A 120 6.30 -6.15 -22.83
CA LYS A 120 5.94 -7.16 -21.83
C LYS A 120 7.13 -7.60 -20.95
N SER A 121 8.36 -7.39 -21.39
CA SER A 121 9.56 -7.72 -20.62
C SER A 121 9.75 -6.80 -19.42
N VAL A 122 9.22 -5.58 -19.46
CA VAL A 122 9.30 -4.59 -18.37
C VAL A 122 8.45 -5.00 -17.18
N ASN A 123 7.29 -5.61 -17.41
CA ASN A 123 6.42 -6.14 -16.38
C ASN A 123 5.78 -7.46 -16.83
N PRO A 124 6.48 -8.59 -16.73
CA PRO A 124 6.02 -9.88 -17.24
C PRO A 124 4.80 -10.43 -16.48
N CYS A 125 4.59 -10.02 -15.25
CA CYS A 125 3.45 -10.46 -14.43
C CYS A 125 2.54 -9.30 -14.00
N TYR A 126 2.04 -8.50 -14.96
CA TYR A 126 1.09 -7.43 -14.65
C TYR A 126 -0.18 -7.93 -13.93
N GLN A 127 -0.60 -9.17 -14.18
CA GLN A 127 -1.75 -9.78 -13.51
C GLN A 127 -1.48 -10.05 -12.03
N CYS A 128 -0.22 -10.34 -11.67
CA CYS A 128 0.18 -10.48 -10.26
C CYS A 128 0.04 -9.14 -9.55
N GLU A 129 0.55 -8.06 -10.16
CA GLU A 129 0.43 -6.71 -9.64
C GLU A 129 -1.03 -6.27 -9.57
N GLN A 130 -1.84 -6.59 -10.59
CA GLN A 130 -3.27 -6.30 -10.60
C GLN A 130 -3.99 -6.98 -9.44
N GLY A 131 -3.84 -8.30 -9.31
CA GLY A 131 -4.53 -9.07 -8.28
C GLY A 131 -4.12 -8.66 -6.87
N GLN A 132 -2.82 -8.48 -6.63
CA GLN A 132 -2.31 -8.06 -5.34
C GLN A 132 -2.82 -6.68 -4.95
N ASN A 133 -2.59 -5.66 -5.78
CA ASN A 133 -2.94 -4.28 -5.44
C ASN A 133 -4.46 -4.08 -5.35
N PHE A 134 -5.24 -4.74 -6.22
CA PHE A 134 -6.70 -4.65 -6.14
C PHE A 134 -7.25 -5.24 -4.83
N ASN A 135 -6.80 -6.43 -4.43
CA ASN A 135 -7.23 -7.05 -3.19
C ASN A 135 -6.81 -6.24 -1.95
N MET A 136 -5.61 -5.64 -1.98
CA MET A 136 -5.14 -4.77 -0.90
C MET A 136 -6.01 -3.51 -0.79
N ILE A 137 -6.27 -2.82 -1.90
CA ILE A 137 -7.16 -1.64 -1.92
C ILE A 137 -8.53 -1.98 -1.36
N LEU A 138 -9.13 -3.09 -1.79
CA LEU A 138 -10.43 -3.50 -1.29
C LEU A 138 -10.42 -3.72 0.23
N SER A 139 -9.43 -4.44 0.74
CA SER A 139 -9.27 -4.70 2.17
C SER A 139 -9.06 -3.41 2.96
N GLU A 140 -8.24 -2.49 2.47
CA GLU A 140 -7.92 -1.21 3.09
C GLU A 140 -9.14 -0.28 3.12
N VAL A 141 -9.91 -0.24 2.03
CA VAL A 141 -11.17 0.53 1.95
C VAL A 141 -12.21 -0.01 2.93
N VAL A 142 -12.39 -1.34 2.99
CA VAL A 142 -13.30 -1.96 3.97
C VAL A 142 -12.88 -1.60 5.39
N MET A 143 -11.61 -1.73 5.74
CA MET A 143 -11.11 -1.38 7.06
C MET A 143 -11.30 0.11 7.40
N LEU A 144 -11.14 1.00 6.42
CA LEU A 144 -11.33 2.44 6.59
C LEU A 144 -12.79 2.79 6.93
N PHE A 145 -13.74 2.15 6.25
CA PHE A 145 -15.17 2.42 6.45
C PHE A 145 -15.81 1.62 7.60
N THR A 146 -15.12 0.64 8.15
CA THR A 146 -15.62 -0.19 9.26
C THR A 146 -14.91 0.09 10.58
N ALA A 147 -14.19 1.20 10.69
CA ALA A 147 -13.47 1.62 11.90
C ALA A 147 -12.59 0.51 12.51
N ALA A 148 -11.73 -0.11 11.68
CA ALA A 148 -10.83 -1.18 12.11
C ALA A 148 -9.82 -0.77 13.21
N TRP A 149 -9.86 0.47 13.66
CA TRP A 149 -9.10 1.03 14.77
C TRP A 149 -9.82 0.95 16.12
N SER A 150 -11.08 0.50 16.17
CA SER A 150 -11.93 0.54 17.37
C SER A 150 -11.49 -0.41 18.47
N VAL A 151 -10.72 -1.46 18.16
CA VAL A 151 -10.20 -2.42 19.13
C VAL A 151 -8.74 -2.80 18.80
N TRP A 152 -8.02 -3.24 19.83
CA TRP A 152 -6.63 -3.69 19.76
C TRP A 152 -5.70 -2.70 19.02
N SER A 153 -5.86 -1.41 19.33
CA SER A 153 -5.14 -0.32 18.68
C SER A 153 -4.71 0.74 19.67
N ILE A 154 -3.64 1.45 19.38
CA ILE A 154 -3.23 2.64 20.12
C ILE A 154 -4.32 3.73 19.98
N ASP A 155 -4.92 3.86 18.79
CA ASP A 155 -6.00 4.81 18.53
C ASP A 155 -7.18 4.63 19.50
N ALA A 156 -7.57 3.37 19.78
CA ALA A 156 -8.62 3.06 20.74
C ALA A 156 -8.19 3.36 22.19
N LEU A 157 -6.92 3.12 22.54
CA LEU A 157 -6.41 3.37 23.89
C LEU A 157 -6.38 4.87 24.22
N ILE A 158 -6.01 5.71 23.27
CA ILE A 158 -5.87 7.17 23.49
C ILE A 158 -7.07 7.97 22.99
N GLY A 159 -8.07 7.30 22.38
CA GLY A 159 -9.34 7.92 21.96
C GLY A 159 -9.19 9.01 20.89
N ILE A 160 -8.23 8.86 19.96
CA ILE A 160 -7.99 9.86 18.91
C ILE A 160 -9.16 9.91 17.90
N PHE A 161 -9.70 8.75 17.56
CA PHE A 161 -10.78 8.65 16.58
C PHE A 161 -12.05 8.08 17.22
N PRO A 162 -13.24 8.53 16.77
CA PRO A 162 -14.48 7.97 17.27
C PRO A 162 -14.57 6.48 16.95
N THR A 163 -14.99 5.72 17.93
CA THR A 163 -15.38 4.31 17.74
C THR A 163 -16.86 4.25 17.35
N ILE A 164 -17.16 3.58 16.25
CA ILE A 164 -18.53 3.38 15.73
C ILE A 164 -19.17 2.17 16.45
#